data_a2239d33f62247b7eba69bc53a3c40fb
#
_entry.id   a2239d33f62247b7eba69bc53a3c40fb
#
_cell.length_a   1.000
_cell.length_b   1.000
_cell.length_c   1.000
_cell.angle_alpha   90.00
_cell.angle_beta   90.00
_cell.angle_gamma   90.00
#
_symmetry.space_group_name_H-M   'P 1'
#
loop_
_entity.id
_entity.type
_entity.pdbx_description
1 polymer ?
#
loop_
_entity_poly.entity_id
_entity_poly.type
_entity_poly.pdbx_seq_one_letter_code
_entity_poly.pdbx_strand_id
1 'polypeptide(L)'
;MIETDKGKIIDYKLGDVTGDGISDEVYIMSCAFNKCLNRHWLVIKEGNSEKVLKYELTENNYNFEVHLEPFRDPNKLDIFIRSIGDCFGGCVKGQILTYDGDELKEIFNTNDFYEKNKVSAFYRDDYKVEVLNYERNKKYIIDIKENFKYYLDFVYSGDGKVKEGKEKANISSVWGSNSYYPMGSEIANLSIVQKVIGQAATDNIGLIESTLKWQGNSFIIIDQTVILKGNFINQNNRSKEISNKKDFLIGTRNLYENNWKSLDEYIDDNVNFDSSSIYWYYLAVLQFFAKDLIEALKSINMNLSFQYPYPSKEKALILKENIEYSIRLNK
;
A
#
# COMPACT_ATOMS: atom_id res chain seq x y z
N MET A 1 -29.31 -3.09 -26.41
CA MET A 1 -27.94 -2.83 -26.88
C MET A 1 -27.37 -1.76 -25.95
N ILE A 2 -26.62 -2.17 -24.89
CA ILE A 2 -25.97 -1.21 -24.00
C ILE A 2 -24.87 -0.59 -24.85
N GLU A 3 -25.00 0.68 -25.19
CA GLU A 3 -23.88 1.46 -25.73
C GLU A 3 -22.76 1.38 -24.70
N THR A 4 -21.82 0.50 -24.94
CA THR A 4 -20.52 0.54 -24.30
C THR A 4 -19.85 1.82 -24.79
N ASP A 5 -20.09 2.92 -24.11
CA ASP A 5 -19.12 4.00 -24.11
C ASP A 5 -17.80 3.33 -23.78
N LYS A 6 -16.94 3.24 -24.77
CA LYS A 6 -15.65 2.56 -24.91
C LYS A 6 -14.82 2.52 -23.62
N GLY A 7 -15.29 1.85 -22.57
CA GLY A 7 -14.60 1.59 -21.34
C GLY A 7 -13.80 0.30 -21.41
N LYS A 8 -12.69 0.21 -20.68
CA LYS A 8 -11.88 -1.01 -20.54
C LYS A 8 -12.27 -1.72 -19.26
N ILE A 9 -12.64 -3.01 -19.34
CA ILE A 9 -12.80 -3.85 -18.16
C ILE A 9 -11.41 -4.07 -17.55
N ILE A 10 -11.30 -3.77 -16.24
CA ILE A 10 -10.06 -3.88 -15.46
C ILE A 10 -10.00 -5.23 -14.76
N ASP A 11 -11.10 -5.63 -14.11
CA ASP A 11 -11.24 -6.90 -13.42
C ASP A 11 -12.69 -7.41 -13.56
N TYR A 12 -12.87 -8.72 -13.51
CA TYR A 12 -14.15 -9.39 -13.75
C TYR A 12 -14.29 -10.63 -12.87
N LYS A 13 -15.47 -10.81 -12.29
CA LYS A 13 -15.85 -11.99 -11.50
C LYS A 13 -17.28 -12.43 -11.82
N LEU A 14 -17.55 -13.71 -11.58
CA LEU A 14 -18.87 -14.30 -11.60
C LEU A 14 -19.22 -14.80 -10.20
N GLY A 15 -20.41 -14.51 -9.71
CA GLY A 15 -20.91 -15.01 -8.43
C GLY A 15 -22.26 -14.40 -8.07
N ASP A 16 -22.99 -15.08 -7.20
CA ASP A 16 -24.31 -14.65 -6.75
C ASP A 16 -24.20 -13.54 -5.71
N VAL A 17 -24.27 -12.28 -6.15
CA VAL A 17 -24.26 -11.10 -5.28
C VAL A 17 -25.67 -10.60 -4.97
N THR A 18 -26.68 -11.04 -5.75
CA THR A 18 -28.09 -10.75 -5.50
C THR A 18 -28.69 -11.65 -4.45
N GLY A 19 -28.19 -12.89 -4.30
CA GLY A 19 -28.68 -13.91 -3.36
C GLY A 19 -29.87 -14.69 -3.89
N ASP A 20 -30.02 -14.75 -5.22
CA ASP A 20 -31.12 -15.48 -5.86
C ASP A 20 -30.73 -16.90 -6.35
N GLY A 21 -29.46 -17.29 -6.11
CA GLY A 21 -28.92 -18.58 -6.51
C GLY A 21 -28.38 -18.61 -7.94
N ILE A 22 -28.43 -17.52 -8.68
CA ILE A 22 -27.92 -17.39 -10.05
C ILE A 22 -26.67 -16.46 -10.05
N SER A 23 -25.62 -16.85 -10.76
CA SER A 23 -24.41 -16.04 -10.82
C SER A 23 -24.62 -14.75 -11.62
N ASP A 24 -24.21 -13.65 -11.03
CA ASP A 24 -24.18 -12.31 -11.61
C ASP A 24 -22.81 -12.03 -12.22
N GLU A 25 -22.75 -11.14 -13.22
CA GLU A 25 -21.52 -10.59 -13.74
C GLU A 25 -21.13 -9.33 -12.95
N VAL A 26 -19.97 -9.35 -12.30
CA VAL A 26 -19.44 -8.22 -11.51
C VAL A 26 -18.11 -7.80 -12.09
N TYR A 27 -17.98 -6.55 -12.52
CA TYR A 27 -16.73 -6.07 -13.10
C TYR A 27 -16.45 -4.60 -12.82
N ILE A 28 -15.16 -4.26 -12.84
CA ILE A 28 -14.69 -2.89 -12.75
C ILE A 28 -14.33 -2.41 -14.14
N MET A 29 -14.87 -1.26 -14.51
CA MET A 29 -14.66 -0.62 -15.81
C MET A 29 -14.03 0.75 -15.63
N SER A 30 -12.98 1.01 -16.41
CA SER A 30 -12.41 2.37 -16.55
C SER A 30 -13.05 3.09 -17.72
N CYS A 31 -13.19 4.39 -17.61
CA CYS A 31 -13.54 5.22 -18.77
C CYS A 31 -12.39 5.24 -19.79
N ALA A 32 -12.72 5.04 -21.06
CA ALA A 32 -11.77 5.20 -22.15
C ALA A 32 -11.95 6.60 -22.76
N PHE A 33 -10.84 7.36 -22.81
CA PHE A 33 -10.66 8.65 -23.48
C PHE A 33 -11.12 9.96 -22.78
N ASN A 34 -10.17 10.87 -22.71
CA ASN A 34 -10.14 12.36 -22.63
C ASN A 34 -11.29 13.14 -21.97
N LYS A 35 -12.46 12.58 -21.73
CA LYS A 35 -13.60 13.28 -21.13
C LYS A 35 -13.92 12.85 -19.70
N CYS A 36 -13.35 11.75 -19.22
CA CYS A 36 -13.58 11.22 -17.88
C CYS A 36 -12.30 10.64 -17.27
N LEU A 37 -11.27 11.47 -17.23
CA LEU A 37 -9.96 11.13 -16.65
C LEU A 37 -10.12 10.49 -15.27
N ASN A 38 -9.60 9.27 -15.14
CA ASN A 38 -9.53 8.50 -13.88
C ASN A 38 -10.86 8.07 -13.23
N ARG A 39 -11.98 8.06 -13.95
CA ARG A 39 -13.22 7.51 -13.42
C ARG A 39 -13.32 6.02 -13.60
N HIS A 40 -13.75 5.34 -12.55
CA HIS A 40 -13.95 3.89 -12.51
C HIS A 40 -15.35 3.59 -12.00
N TRP A 41 -15.96 2.55 -12.54
CA TRP A 41 -17.28 2.08 -12.11
C TRP A 41 -17.22 0.60 -11.78
N LEU A 42 -17.85 0.23 -10.69
CA LEU A 42 -18.30 -1.13 -10.48
C LEU A 42 -19.59 -1.29 -11.27
N VAL A 43 -19.67 -2.34 -12.05
CA VAL A 43 -20.86 -2.70 -12.81
C VAL A 43 -21.30 -4.10 -12.41
N ILE A 44 -22.59 -4.25 -12.13
CA ILE A 44 -23.21 -5.54 -11.85
C ILE A 44 -24.30 -5.74 -12.89
N LYS A 45 -24.25 -6.89 -13.57
CA LYS A 45 -25.31 -7.35 -14.44
C LYS A 45 -25.91 -8.59 -13.83
N GLU A 46 -27.19 -8.51 -13.46
CA GLU A 46 -27.92 -9.62 -12.85
C GLU A 46 -28.05 -10.81 -13.80
N GLY A 47 -27.76 -12.01 -13.28
CA GLY A 47 -27.81 -13.23 -14.08
C GLY A 47 -29.23 -13.67 -14.50
N ASN A 48 -30.21 -13.27 -13.72
CA ASN A 48 -31.61 -13.65 -13.92
C ASN A 48 -32.45 -12.58 -14.65
N SER A 49 -31.89 -11.42 -14.91
CA SER A 49 -32.59 -10.29 -15.51
C SER A 49 -31.69 -9.48 -16.44
N GLU A 50 -32.26 -8.51 -17.16
CA GLU A 50 -31.49 -7.55 -17.96
C GLU A 50 -31.04 -6.33 -17.15
N LYS A 51 -31.21 -6.35 -15.83
CA LYS A 51 -30.90 -5.22 -14.97
C LYS A 51 -29.38 -5.05 -14.83
N VAL A 52 -28.94 -3.81 -14.99
CA VAL A 52 -27.54 -3.41 -14.82
C VAL A 52 -27.46 -2.27 -13.84
N LEU A 53 -26.66 -2.47 -12.79
CA LEU A 53 -26.33 -1.46 -11.80
C LEU A 53 -24.94 -0.91 -12.06
N LYS A 54 -24.77 0.39 -11.86
CA LYS A 54 -23.46 1.06 -11.91
C LYS A 54 -23.25 1.83 -10.63
N TYR A 55 -22.08 1.65 -10.03
CA TYR A 55 -21.64 2.37 -8.85
C TYR A 55 -20.30 3.05 -9.15
N GLU A 56 -20.23 4.36 -8.97
CA GLU A 56 -19.00 5.12 -9.22
C GLU A 56 -18.00 4.89 -8.09
N LEU A 57 -16.79 4.48 -8.44
CA LEU A 57 -15.71 4.28 -7.49
C LEU A 57 -14.96 5.59 -7.26
N THR A 58 -14.38 5.73 -6.06
CA THR A 58 -13.69 6.95 -5.65
C THR A 58 -12.58 7.34 -6.65
N GLU A 59 -12.54 8.60 -7.03
CA GLU A 59 -11.49 9.18 -7.86
C GLU A 59 -10.11 9.06 -7.20
N ASN A 60 -9.04 9.07 -8.01
CA ASN A 60 -7.63 9.02 -7.59
C ASN A 60 -7.12 7.67 -7.03
N ASN A 61 -7.86 6.59 -7.20
CA ASN A 61 -7.36 5.25 -6.94
C ASN A 61 -6.98 4.54 -8.25
N TYR A 62 -6.05 3.60 -8.16
CA TYR A 62 -5.58 2.80 -9.29
C TYR A 62 -5.38 1.34 -8.88
N ASN A 63 -5.11 0.46 -9.85
CA ASN A 63 -4.95 -0.98 -9.60
C ASN A 63 -6.15 -1.57 -8.83
N PHE A 64 -7.34 -1.37 -9.38
CA PHE A 64 -8.56 -1.93 -8.80
C PHE A 64 -8.62 -3.45 -9.00
N GLU A 65 -9.04 -4.14 -7.94
CA GLU A 65 -9.34 -5.56 -7.92
C GLU A 65 -10.70 -5.77 -7.27
N VAL A 66 -11.50 -6.67 -7.79
CA VAL A 66 -12.79 -7.09 -7.22
C VAL A 66 -12.72 -8.52 -6.73
N HIS A 67 -13.18 -8.76 -5.52
CA HIS A 67 -13.34 -10.07 -4.91
C HIS A 67 -14.78 -10.25 -4.48
N LEU A 68 -15.31 -11.45 -4.61
CA LEU A 68 -16.66 -11.79 -4.17
C LEU A 68 -16.53 -12.73 -2.97
N GLU A 69 -16.98 -12.27 -1.81
CA GLU A 69 -16.74 -12.95 -0.55
C GLU A 69 -17.99 -12.98 0.34
N PRO A 70 -18.33 -14.11 0.96
CA PRO A 70 -19.45 -14.21 1.89
C PRO A 70 -19.08 -13.66 3.27
N PHE A 71 -19.11 -12.34 3.45
CA PHE A 71 -18.82 -11.76 4.76
C PHE A 71 -19.97 -11.84 5.75
N ARG A 72 -21.20 -11.90 5.26
CA ARG A 72 -22.43 -11.81 6.06
C ARG A 72 -23.28 -13.06 6.02
N ASP A 73 -23.38 -13.69 4.87
CA ASP A 73 -24.21 -14.84 4.61
C ASP A 73 -23.45 -15.81 3.69
N PRO A 74 -23.35 -17.12 4.02
CA PRO A 74 -22.64 -18.08 3.18
C PRO A 74 -23.27 -18.28 1.80
N ASN A 75 -24.57 -17.95 1.64
CA ASN A 75 -25.32 -18.13 0.40
C ASN A 75 -25.39 -16.86 -0.46
N LYS A 76 -24.76 -15.77 -0.03
CA LYS A 76 -24.76 -14.49 -0.73
C LYS A 76 -23.41 -13.81 -0.65
N LEU A 77 -22.86 -13.45 -1.80
CA LEU A 77 -21.56 -12.82 -1.87
C LEU A 77 -21.66 -11.29 -1.72
N ASP A 78 -20.81 -10.73 -0.89
CA ASP A 78 -20.55 -9.30 -0.85
C ASP A 78 -19.40 -8.97 -1.80
N ILE A 79 -19.33 -7.73 -2.26
CA ILE A 79 -18.35 -7.26 -3.24
C ILE A 79 -17.25 -6.52 -2.51
N PHE A 80 -16.07 -7.13 -2.43
CA PHE A 80 -14.89 -6.51 -1.83
C PHE A 80 -14.00 -5.93 -2.91
N ILE A 81 -13.89 -4.60 -2.94
CA ILE A 81 -13.08 -3.85 -3.89
C ILE A 81 -11.81 -3.40 -3.18
N ARG A 82 -10.68 -3.70 -3.79
CA ARG A 82 -9.36 -3.19 -3.36
C ARG A 82 -8.80 -2.29 -4.44
N SER A 83 -8.08 -1.27 -4.01
CA SER A 83 -7.36 -0.37 -4.91
C SER A 83 -6.15 0.22 -4.20
N ILE A 84 -5.23 0.80 -4.95
CA ILE A 84 -4.11 1.56 -4.39
C ILE A 84 -4.48 3.03 -4.43
N GLY A 85 -4.42 3.68 -3.26
CA GLY A 85 -4.66 5.11 -3.13
C GLY A 85 -3.39 5.91 -3.34
N ASP A 86 -3.56 7.18 -3.68
CA ASP A 86 -2.46 8.15 -3.82
C ASP A 86 -2.08 8.68 -2.43
N CYS A 87 -1.31 7.89 -1.69
CA CYS A 87 -0.78 8.26 -0.39
C CYS A 87 0.71 7.93 -0.26
N PHE A 88 1.38 8.70 0.58
CA PHE A 88 2.82 8.56 0.81
C PHE A 88 3.15 7.19 1.43
N GLY A 89 3.98 6.40 0.74
CA GLY A 89 4.39 5.06 1.20
C GLY A 89 3.46 3.91 0.78
N GLY A 90 2.48 4.17 -0.10
CA GLY A 90 1.47 3.21 -0.55
C GLY A 90 0.37 2.99 0.49
N CYS A 91 -0.88 3.11 0.10
CA CYS A 91 -2.02 2.73 0.92
C CYS A 91 -2.97 1.86 0.10
N VAL A 92 -3.55 0.89 0.74
CA VAL A 92 -4.60 0.08 0.16
C VAL A 92 -5.93 0.68 0.58
N LYS A 93 -6.76 1.00 -0.40
CA LYS A 93 -8.16 1.36 -0.20
C LYS A 93 -8.99 0.10 -0.36
N GLY A 94 -9.70 -0.28 0.68
CA GLY A 94 -10.63 -1.41 0.68
C GLY A 94 -12.03 -0.90 0.95
N GLN A 95 -12.99 -1.36 0.15
CA GLN A 95 -14.40 -1.04 0.27
C GLN A 95 -15.21 -2.32 0.11
N ILE A 96 -16.20 -2.56 0.96
CA ILE A 96 -17.11 -3.68 0.82
C ILE A 96 -18.51 -3.14 0.57
N LEU A 97 -19.07 -3.55 -0.54
CA LEU A 97 -20.43 -3.24 -0.93
C LEU A 97 -21.29 -4.49 -0.84
N THR A 98 -22.54 -4.29 -0.48
CA THR A 98 -23.55 -5.34 -0.52
C THR A 98 -24.69 -4.94 -1.42
N TYR A 99 -25.23 -5.90 -2.14
CA TYR A 99 -26.47 -5.72 -2.87
C TYR A 99 -27.65 -5.83 -1.90
N ASP A 100 -28.48 -4.80 -1.81
CA ASP A 100 -29.67 -4.77 -0.93
C ASP A 100 -30.91 -4.39 -1.77
N GLY A 101 -31.49 -5.42 -2.39
CA GLY A 101 -32.65 -5.27 -3.25
C GLY A 101 -32.35 -4.56 -4.57
N ASP A 102 -32.44 -3.25 -4.61
CA ASP A 102 -32.27 -2.46 -5.83
C ASP A 102 -31.04 -1.55 -5.83
N GLU A 103 -30.29 -1.52 -4.74
CA GLU A 103 -29.15 -0.63 -4.56
C GLU A 103 -27.91 -1.32 -3.99
N LEU A 104 -26.77 -0.71 -4.19
CA LEU A 104 -25.51 -1.09 -3.54
C LEU A 104 -25.31 -0.23 -2.29
N LYS A 105 -25.08 -0.91 -1.17
CA LYS A 105 -24.82 -0.27 0.11
C LYS A 105 -23.41 -0.55 0.55
N GLU A 106 -22.67 0.50 0.89
CA GLU A 106 -21.35 0.35 1.52
C GLU A 106 -21.54 -0.12 2.97
N ILE A 107 -20.87 -1.21 3.31
CA ILE A 107 -20.88 -1.80 4.66
C ILE A 107 -19.53 -1.70 5.35
N PHE A 108 -18.48 -1.36 4.61
CA PHE A 108 -17.13 -1.16 5.13
C PHE A 108 -16.30 -0.31 4.17
N ASN A 109 -15.46 0.56 4.71
CA ASN A 109 -14.34 1.15 4.00
C ASN A 109 -13.12 1.37 4.93
N THR A 110 -11.93 1.35 4.34
CA THR A 110 -10.67 1.47 5.09
C THR A 110 -10.41 2.85 5.66
N ASN A 111 -11.01 3.91 5.14
CA ASN A 111 -10.87 5.26 5.69
C ASN A 111 -11.62 5.36 7.01
N ASP A 112 -12.88 4.93 7.03
CA ASP A 112 -13.70 4.87 8.23
C ASP A 112 -13.08 3.98 9.30
N PHE A 113 -12.52 2.83 8.88
CA PHE A 113 -11.79 1.96 9.78
C PHE A 113 -10.62 2.70 10.44
N TYR A 114 -9.80 3.39 9.64
CA TYR A 114 -8.66 4.15 10.15
C TYR A 114 -9.05 5.25 11.12
N GLU A 115 -10.11 6.00 10.81
CA GLU A 115 -10.60 7.09 11.68
C GLU A 115 -11.21 6.58 12.99
N LYS A 116 -11.92 5.46 12.97
CA LYS A 116 -12.59 4.89 14.14
C LYS A 116 -11.66 4.04 15.01
N ASN A 117 -10.58 3.47 14.47
CA ASN A 117 -9.69 2.55 15.19
C ASN A 117 -8.27 3.13 15.29
N LYS A 118 -8.17 4.29 15.92
CA LYS A 118 -6.89 5.00 16.09
C LYS A 118 -5.96 4.24 17.01
N VAL A 119 -4.80 3.93 16.46
CA VAL A 119 -3.68 3.38 17.21
C VAL A 119 -2.60 4.44 17.29
N SER A 120 -1.95 4.56 18.43
CA SER A 120 -0.85 5.49 18.68
C SER A 120 0.44 4.74 18.92
N ALA A 121 1.57 5.31 18.49
CA ALA A 121 2.88 4.73 18.74
C ALA A 121 3.82 5.78 19.33
N PHE A 122 4.60 5.37 20.33
CA PHE A 122 5.53 6.23 21.02
C PHE A 122 6.87 5.53 21.25
N TYR A 123 7.96 6.25 21.04
CA TYR A 123 9.26 5.82 21.49
C TYR A 123 9.33 5.90 23.02
N ARG A 124 9.97 4.90 23.64
CA ARG A 124 10.23 4.80 25.06
C ARG A 124 11.69 4.51 25.28
N ASP A 125 12.20 4.84 26.44
CA ASP A 125 13.57 4.53 26.83
C ASP A 125 13.91 3.05 26.61
N ASP A 126 15.19 2.73 26.59
CA ASP A 126 15.70 1.39 26.33
C ASP A 126 15.36 0.83 24.95
N TYR A 127 15.27 1.71 23.95
CA TYR A 127 15.02 1.33 22.54
C TYR A 127 13.71 0.59 22.34
N LYS A 128 12.65 1.02 23.00
CA LYS A 128 11.30 0.43 22.87
C LYS A 128 10.38 1.35 22.06
N VAL A 129 9.44 0.74 21.35
CA VAL A 129 8.29 1.43 20.79
C VAL A 129 7.04 0.85 21.40
N GLU A 130 6.27 1.71 22.09
CA GLU A 130 4.99 1.37 22.67
C GLU A 130 3.88 1.69 21.68
N VAL A 131 3.08 0.67 21.34
CA VAL A 131 1.92 0.80 20.47
C VAL A 131 0.67 0.65 21.34
N LEU A 132 -0.21 1.65 21.28
CA LEU A 132 -1.39 1.75 22.13
C LEU A 132 -2.67 1.77 21.29
N ASN A 133 -3.58 0.87 21.57
CA ASN A 133 -4.96 0.94 21.14
C ASN A 133 -5.84 1.18 22.38
N TYR A 134 -6.26 2.42 22.58
CA TYR A 134 -7.03 2.82 23.77
C TYR A 134 -8.44 2.22 23.74
N GLU A 135 -9.08 2.14 22.59
CA GLU A 135 -10.45 1.60 22.48
C GLU A 135 -10.51 0.11 22.85
N ARG A 136 -9.45 -0.62 22.54
CA ARG A 136 -9.34 -2.05 22.85
C ARG A 136 -8.61 -2.34 24.17
N ASN A 137 -8.13 -1.32 24.85
CA ASN A 137 -7.29 -1.42 26.04
C ASN A 137 -6.09 -2.39 25.82
N LYS A 138 -5.46 -2.31 24.65
CA LYS A 138 -4.29 -3.12 24.28
C LYS A 138 -3.03 -2.27 24.20
N LYS A 139 -1.94 -2.84 24.70
CA LYS A 139 -0.61 -2.29 24.63
C LYS A 139 0.35 -3.34 24.08
N TYR A 140 1.20 -2.92 23.13
CA TYR A 140 2.26 -3.75 22.58
C TYR A 140 3.59 -3.02 22.75
N ILE A 141 4.65 -3.78 23.02
CA ILE A 141 6.02 -3.25 23.11
C ILE A 141 6.87 -3.90 22.03
N ILE A 142 7.44 -3.07 21.19
CA ILE A 142 8.38 -3.48 20.14
C ILE A 142 9.79 -3.11 20.60
N ASP A 143 10.69 -4.09 20.65
CA ASP A 143 12.11 -3.85 20.88
C ASP A 143 12.79 -3.52 19.55
N ILE A 144 13.38 -2.32 19.46
CA ILE A 144 14.06 -1.85 18.26
C ILE A 144 15.59 -1.70 18.48
N LYS A 145 16.11 -2.21 19.59
CA LYS A 145 17.54 -2.12 19.94
C LYS A 145 18.43 -2.69 18.85
N GLU A 146 17.95 -3.71 18.15
CA GLU A 146 18.67 -4.38 17.07
C GLU A 146 18.44 -3.73 15.69
N ASN A 147 17.74 -2.59 15.62
CA ASN A 147 17.62 -1.81 14.40
C ASN A 147 18.95 -1.10 14.07
N PHE A 148 19.07 -0.55 12.87
CA PHE A 148 20.32 0.08 12.47
C PHE A 148 20.62 1.35 13.30
N LYS A 149 21.89 1.51 13.60
CA LYS A 149 22.38 2.54 14.51
C LYS A 149 21.98 3.97 14.13
N TYR A 150 22.02 4.29 12.84
CA TYR A 150 21.62 5.63 12.36
C TYR A 150 20.21 6.03 12.82
N TYR A 151 19.26 5.10 12.72
CA TYR A 151 17.89 5.34 13.16
C TYR A 151 17.82 5.52 14.69
N LEU A 152 18.52 4.66 15.43
CA LEU A 152 18.57 4.74 16.88
C LEU A 152 19.22 6.05 17.33
N ASP A 153 20.34 6.45 16.73
CA ASP A 153 21.04 7.69 17.05
C ASP A 153 20.21 8.94 16.75
N PHE A 154 19.23 8.86 15.86
CA PHE A 154 18.32 9.97 15.59
C PHE A 154 17.29 10.17 16.70
N VAL A 155 16.77 9.08 17.26
CA VAL A 155 15.71 9.08 18.27
C VAL A 155 16.28 9.06 19.68
N TYR A 156 17.35 8.30 19.91
CA TYR A 156 17.89 8.03 21.25
C TYR A 156 19.25 8.70 21.47
N SER A 157 19.51 9.04 22.72
CA SER A 157 20.85 9.35 23.21
C SER A 157 21.64 8.07 23.45
N GLY A 158 22.97 8.20 23.65
CA GLY A 158 23.87 7.05 23.81
C GLY A 158 23.55 6.14 25.01
N ASP A 159 22.81 6.65 25.99
CA ASP A 159 22.33 5.92 27.17
C ASP A 159 20.96 5.25 26.96
N GLY A 160 20.43 5.30 25.73
CA GLY A 160 19.15 4.68 25.37
C GLY A 160 17.90 5.48 25.75
N LYS A 161 18.07 6.74 26.20
CA LYS A 161 16.92 7.62 26.47
C LYS A 161 16.40 8.28 25.23
N VAL A 162 15.08 8.43 25.14
CA VAL A 162 14.45 9.16 24.04
C VAL A 162 14.86 10.64 24.12
N LYS A 163 15.31 11.19 23.00
CA LYS A 163 15.64 12.62 22.91
C LYS A 163 14.38 13.46 22.96
N GLU A 164 14.46 14.62 23.57
CA GLU A 164 13.37 15.59 23.64
C GLU A 164 12.79 15.90 22.25
N GLY A 165 11.47 15.89 22.14
CA GLY A 165 10.73 16.09 20.90
C GLY A 165 10.75 14.91 19.91
N LYS A 166 11.25 13.73 20.33
CA LYS A 166 11.32 12.50 19.52
C LYS A 166 10.42 11.39 20.03
N GLU A 167 9.51 11.68 20.95
CA GLU A 167 8.70 10.68 21.64
C GLU A 167 7.67 9.98 20.74
N LYS A 168 7.28 10.61 19.62
CA LYS A 168 6.21 10.11 18.75
C LYS A 168 6.76 9.31 17.57
N ALA A 169 6.27 8.08 17.43
CA ALA A 169 6.32 7.30 16.19
C ALA A 169 5.00 7.43 15.42
N ASN A 170 4.94 6.98 14.19
CA ASN A 170 3.77 7.13 13.33
C ASN A 170 3.10 5.80 13.03
N ILE A 171 1.78 5.84 12.83
CA ILE A 171 1.01 4.73 12.29
C ILE A 171 0.56 5.10 10.88
N SER A 172 0.76 4.20 9.91
CA SER A 172 0.30 4.45 8.54
C SER A 172 -1.22 4.40 8.45
N SER A 173 -1.78 4.98 7.39
CA SER A 173 -3.07 4.55 6.87
C SER A 173 -3.06 3.03 6.59
N VAL A 174 -4.19 2.46 6.22
CA VAL A 174 -4.24 1.03 5.86
C VAL A 174 -3.26 0.75 4.73
N TRP A 175 -2.37 -0.21 4.96
CA TRP A 175 -1.35 -0.65 4.01
C TRP A 175 -1.70 -1.97 3.31
N GLY A 176 -2.57 -2.77 3.93
CA GLY A 176 -3.07 -4.01 3.37
C GLY A 176 -4.48 -4.31 3.86
N SER A 177 -5.30 -4.89 2.98
CA SER A 177 -6.60 -5.44 3.34
C SER A 177 -6.84 -6.71 2.54
N ASN A 178 -7.20 -7.81 3.21
CA ASN A 178 -7.44 -9.10 2.58
C ASN A 178 -8.60 -9.83 3.27
N SER A 179 -9.37 -10.59 2.49
CA SER A 179 -10.30 -11.57 3.02
C SER A 179 -9.58 -12.88 3.32
N TYR A 180 -10.05 -13.63 4.29
CA TYR A 180 -9.61 -14.99 4.55
C TYR A 180 -10.71 -15.80 5.25
N TYR A 181 -10.65 -17.12 5.11
CA TYR A 181 -11.60 -18.04 5.74
C TYR A 181 -10.99 -18.65 7.00
N PRO A 182 -11.56 -18.42 8.19
CA PRO A 182 -11.19 -19.18 9.36
C PRO A 182 -11.45 -20.68 9.14
N MET A 183 -10.66 -21.54 9.77
CA MET A 183 -10.82 -22.99 9.64
C MET A 183 -12.26 -23.42 9.96
N GLY A 184 -12.91 -24.10 9.03
CA GLY A 184 -14.28 -24.59 9.16
C GLY A 184 -15.37 -23.52 9.05
N SER A 185 -15.03 -22.30 8.63
CA SER A 185 -16.00 -21.23 8.38
C SER A 185 -16.32 -21.10 6.91
N GLU A 186 -17.61 -20.97 6.58
CA GLU A 186 -18.09 -20.58 5.25
C GLU A 186 -18.18 -19.04 5.10
N ILE A 187 -17.97 -18.31 6.20
CA ILE A 187 -17.98 -16.86 6.25
C ILE A 187 -16.55 -16.35 6.29
N ALA A 188 -16.23 -15.41 5.42
CA ALA A 188 -14.94 -14.75 5.37
C ALA A 188 -14.78 -13.72 6.49
N ASN A 189 -13.58 -13.61 7.03
CA ASN A 189 -13.14 -12.49 7.85
C ASN A 189 -12.32 -11.52 7.00
N LEU A 190 -12.12 -10.30 7.51
CA LEU A 190 -11.29 -9.27 6.89
C LEU A 190 -10.04 -9.04 7.75
N SER A 191 -8.87 -9.09 7.13
CA SER A 191 -7.60 -8.69 7.75
C SER A 191 -7.22 -7.29 7.25
N ILE A 192 -6.94 -6.39 8.17
CA ILE A 192 -6.48 -5.02 7.91
C ILE A 192 -5.10 -4.85 8.53
N VAL A 193 -4.16 -4.39 7.70
CA VAL A 193 -2.77 -4.19 8.10
C VAL A 193 -2.39 -2.72 8.04
N GLN A 194 -1.77 -2.22 9.12
CA GLN A 194 -1.16 -0.91 9.21
C GLN A 194 0.33 -1.04 9.56
N LYS A 195 1.15 -0.08 9.18
CA LYS A 195 2.57 -0.05 9.57
C LYS A 195 2.78 0.80 10.82
N VAL A 196 3.62 0.34 11.70
CA VAL A 196 4.29 1.21 12.68
C VAL A 196 5.51 1.80 11.96
N ILE A 197 5.44 3.09 11.69
CA ILE A 197 6.44 3.82 10.90
C ILE A 197 7.36 4.58 11.83
N GLY A 198 8.65 4.47 11.57
CA GLY A 198 9.65 5.22 12.28
C GLY A 198 9.84 6.65 11.77
N GLN A 199 11.09 7.03 11.53
CA GLN A 199 11.44 8.41 11.15
C GLN A 199 11.23 8.70 9.65
N ALA A 200 11.11 7.67 8.82
CA ALA A 200 10.82 7.79 7.40
C ALA A 200 9.68 6.84 7.00
N ALA A 201 8.91 7.18 5.98
CA ALA A 201 7.80 6.37 5.49
C ALA A 201 8.20 4.94 5.06
N THR A 202 9.46 4.76 4.69
CA THR A 202 10.06 3.45 4.35
C THR A 202 10.51 2.66 5.58
N ASP A 203 10.59 3.31 6.74
CA ASP A 203 11.06 2.69 7.97
C ASP A 203 9.91 1.95 8.68
N ASN A 204 9.78 0.67 8.36
CA ASN A 204 8.78 -0.21 8.96
C ASN A 204 9.35 -0.88 10.22
N ILE A 205 8.92 -0.40 11.40
CA ILE A 205 9.26 -0.96 12.72
C ILE A 205 8.50 -2.26 12.98
N GLY A 206 7.25 -2.33 12.53
CA GLY A 206 6.37 -3.48 12.71
C GLY A 206 5.05 -3.28 12.00
N LEU A 207 4.25 -4.33 11.93
CA LEU A 207 2.92 -4.29 11.35
C LEU A 207 1.88 -4.52 12.47
N ILE A 208 0.78 -3.80 12.40
CA ILE A 208 -0.40 -4.05 13.21
C ILE A 208 -1.40 -4.72 12.29
N GLU A 209 -1.75 -5.96 12.60
CA GLU A 209 -2.81 -6.68 11.92
C GLU A 209 -4.06 -6.71 12.79
N SER A 210 -5.16 -6.27 12.25
CA SER A 210 -6.49 -6.31 12.86
C SER A 210 -7.37 -7.26 12.08
N THR A 211 -7.85 -8.30 12.75
CA THR A 211 -8.83 -9.24 12.20
C THR A 211 -10.23 -8.76 12.51
N LEU A 212 -11.04 -8.60 11.47
CA LEU A 212 -12.41 -8.15 11.58
C LEU A 212 -13.38 -9.26 11.16
N LYS A 213 -14.50 -9.32 11.86
CA LYS A 213 -15.63 -10.19 11.52
C LYS A 213 -16.91 -9.36 11.46
N TRP A 214 -17.78 -9.69 10.52
CA TRP A 214 -19.12 -9.11 10.48
C TRP A 214 -19.93 -9.57 11.69
N GLN A 215 -20.55 -8.63 12.41
CA GLN A 215 -21.43 -8.94 13.53
C GLN A 215 -22.62 -7.98 13.54
N GLY A 216 -23.77 -8.54 13.30
CA GLY A 216 -25.04 -7.79 13.28
C GLY A 216 -25.12 -6.81 12.12
N ASN A 217 -24.57 -5.63 12.27
CA ASN A 217 -24.67 -4.53 11.31
C ASN A 217 -23.34 -3.85 10.96
N SER A 218 -22.21 -4.36 11.46
CA SER A 218 -20.89 -3.78 11.22
C SER A 218 -19.78 -4.80 11.34
N PHE A 219 -18.62 -4.48 10.78
CA PHE A 219 -17.38 -5.19 11.06
C PHE A 219 -16.82 -4.78 12.42
N ILE A 220 -16.54 -5.76 13.25
CA ILE A 220 -15.89 -5.55 14.54
C ILE A 220 -14.51 -6.21 14.55
N ILE A 221 -13.54 -5.61 15.21
CA ILE A 221 -12.22 -6.21 15.41
C ILE A 221 -12.38 -7.33 16.45
N ILE A 222 -12.12 -8.56 16.05
CA ILE A 222 -12.15 -9.74 16.95
C ILE A 222 -10.77 -10.06 17.51
N ASP A 223 -9.72 -9.73 16.74
CA ASP A 223 -8.34 -9.85 17.22
C ASP A 223 -7.46 -8.73 16.63
N GLN A 224 -6.37 -8.43 17.35
CA GLN A 224 -5.35 -7.50 16.90
C GLN A 224 -4.00 -7.96 17.43
N THR A 225 -3.02 -8.03 16.53
CA THR A 225 -1.66 -8.47 16.81
C THR A 225 -0.64 -7.48 16.26
N VAL A 226 0.59 -7.56 16.76
CA VAL A 226 1.74 -6.88 16.17
C VAL A 226 2.68 -7.90 15.59
N ILE A 227 2.98 -7.75 14.31
CA ILE A 227 3.91 -8.61 13.55
C ILE A 227 5.26 -7.91 13.50
N LEU A 228 6.31 -8.60 13.90
CA LEU A 228 7.67 -8.10 13.94
C LEU A 228 8.53 -8.76 12.87
N LYS A 229 9.47 -8.01 12.35
CA LYS A 229 10.55 -8.58 11.53
C LYS A 229 11.51 -9.37 12.44
N GLY A 230 11.88 -10.57 12.02
CA GLY A 230 12.88 -11.36 12.72
C GLY A 230 14.28 -10.74 12.66
N ASN A 231 15.11 -11.04 13.66
CA ASN A 231 16.51 -10.65 13.69
C ASN A 231 17.38 -11.69 13.00
N PHE A 232 18.49 -11.27 12.41
CA PHE A 232 19.46 -12.19 11.82
C PHE A 232 20.23 -12.94 12.89
N ILE A 233 20.37 -14.25 12.72
CA ILE A 233 21.24 -15.09 13.53
C ILE A 233 22.72 -14.83 13.16
N ASN A 234 22.97 -14.56 11.88
CA ASN A 234 24.33 -14.29 11.39
C ASN A 234 24.62 -12.80 11.37
N GLN A 235 25.58 -12.35 12.16
CA GLN A 235 26.01 -10.95 12.31
C GLN A 235 26.48 -10.32 10.97
N ASN A 236 27.12 -11.09 10.09
CA ASN A 236 27.61 -10.57 8.80
C ASN A 236 26.43 -10.17 7.88
N ASN A 237 25.39 -11.01 7.82
CA ASN A 237 24.20 -10.72 7.01
C ASN A 237 23.42 -9.54 7.60
N ARG A 238 23.35 -9.45 8.93
CA ARG A 238 22.74 -8.31 9.61
C ARG A 238 23.46 -7.01 9.30
N SER A 239 24.77 -6.99 9.40
CA SER A 239 25.58 -5.78 9.15
C SER A 239 25.38 -5.28 7.72
N LYS A 240 25.30 -6.20 6.74
CA LYS A 240 25.05 -5.85 5.34
C LYS A 240 23.66 -5.25 5.12
N GLU A 241 22.61 -5.86 5.70
CA GLU A 241 21.23 -5.33 5.56
C GLU A 241 21.09 -3.97 6.26
N ILE A 242 21.68 -3.80 7.44
CA ILE A 242 21.68 -2.54 8.18
C ILE A 242 22.36 -1.43 7.37
N SER A 243 23.53 -1.73 6.80
CA SER A 243 24.23 -0.78 5.94
C SER A 243 23.35 -0.35 4.76
N ASN A 244 22.84 -1.30 4.00
CA ASN A 244 22.01 -1.04 2.82
C ASN A 244 20.75 -0.20 3.16
N LYS A 245 20.09 -0.49 4.29
CA LYS A 245 18.90 0.25 4.71
C LYS A 245 19.23 1.67 5.18
N LYS A 246 20.34 1.83 5.93
CA LYS A 246 20.84 3.15 6.33
C LYS A 246 21.08 4.02 5.10
N ASP A 247 21.78 3.44 4.16
CA ASP A 247 22.20 4.10 2.95
C ASP A 247 21.00 4.52 2.11
N PHE A 248 20.01 3.65 1.94
CA PHE A 248 18.74 3.98 1.26
C PHE A 248 18.01 5.15 1.95
N LEU A 249 17.95 5.21 3.28
CA LEU A 249 17.30 6.30 4.01
C LEU A 249 18.03 7.63 3.82
N ILE A 250 19.38 7.63 3.82
CA ILE A 250 20.17 8.82 3.54
C ILE A 250 19.93 9.29 2.12
N GLY A 251 19.95 8.39 1.15
CA GLY A 251 19.65 8.70 -0.25
C GLY A 251 18.28 9.33 -0.43
N THR A 252 17.24 8.74 0.17
CA THR A 252 15.89 9.28 0.11
C THR A 252 15.80 10.68 0.73
N ARG A 253 16.48 10.90 1.86
CA ARG A 253 16.53 12.21 2.50
C ARG A 253 17.23 13.26 1.63
N ASN A 254 18.36 12.90 1.03
CA ASN A 254 19.09 13.79 0.14
C ASN A 254 18.28 14.18 -1.10
N LEU A 255 17.47 13.28 -1.63
CA LEU A 255 16.49 13.58 -2.68
C LEU A 255 15.50 14.66 -2.26
N TYR A 256 14.93 14.55 -1.07
CA TYR A 256 13.98 15.54 -0.54
C TYR A 256 14.61 16.90 -0.29
N GLU A 257 15.86 16.92 0.13
CA GLU A 257 16.61 18.15 0.40
C GLU A 257 17.25 18.76 -0.86
N ASN A 258 16.93 18.23 -2.06
CA ASN A 258 17.55 18.61 -3.34
C ASN A 258 19.07 18.49 -3.35
N ASN A 259 19.63 17.59 -2.56
CA ASN A 259 21.06 17.34 -2.49
C ASN A 259 21.47 16.19 -3.43
N TRP A 260 21.29 16.41 -4.72
CA TRP A 260 21.52 15.42 -5.78
C TRP A 260 22.94 14.88 -5.81
N LYS A 261 23.93 15.74 -5.56
CA LYS A 261 25.34 15.35 -5.59
C LYS A 261 25.69 14.31 -4.52
N SER A 262 25.22 14.52 -3.30
CA SER A 262 25.40 13.55 -2.21
C SER A 262 24.72 12.21 -2.46
N LEU A 263 23.60 12.23 -3.20
CA LEU A 263 22.90 11.01 -3.56
C LEU A 263 23.63 10.24 -4.66
N ASP A 264 24.25 10.93 -5.60
CA ASP A 264 25.07 10.35 -6.66
C ASP A 264 26.30 9.63 -6.10
N GLU A 265 27.10 10.33 -5.30
CA GLU A 265 28.22 9.74 -4.56
C GLU A 265 27.82 8.52 -3.73
N TYR A 266 26.63 8.58 -3.14
CA TYR A 266 26.07 7.52 -2.32
C TYR A 266 25.66 6.28 -3.14
N ILE A 267 25.03 6.46 -4.32
CA ILE A 267 24.62 5.36 -5.18
C ILE A 267 25.84 4.62 -5.73
N ASP A 268 26.88 5.33 -6.09
CA ASP A 268 28.12 4.75 -6.63
C ASP A 268 28.84 3.84 -5.61
N ASP A 269 28.77 4.17 -4.31
CA ASP A 269 29.37 3.38 -3.24
C ASP A 269 28.56 2.14 -2.84
N ASN A 270 27.28 2.03 -3.29
CA ASN A 270 26.34 1.01 -2.82
C ASN A 270 25.90 0.03 -3.91
N VAL A 271 26.85 -0.66 -4.51
CA VAL A 271 26.70 -1.62 -5.63
C VAL A 271 25.68 -2.78 -5.38
N ASN A 272 25.19 -2.95 -4.16
CA ASN A 272 24.29 -4.07 -3.82
C ASN A 272 22.79 -3.74 -3.90
N PHE A 273 22.41 -2.55 -4.35
CA PHE A 273 21.03 -2.13 -4.55
C PHE A 273 20.47 -2.43 -5.95
N ASP A 274 21.32 -2.92 -6.86
CA ASP A 274 20.98 -3.18 -8.27
C ASP A 274 19.86 -4.20 -8.49
N SER A 275 19.55 -5.01 -7.49
CA SER A 275 18.42 -5.94 -7.51
C SER A 275 17.06 -5.30 -7.19
N SER A 276 17.01 -4.00 -6.94
CA SER A 276 15.78 -3.29 -6.53
C SER A 276 15.28 -2.35 -7.63
N SER A 277 14.00 -2.46 -7.99
CA SER A 277 13.38 -1.50 -8.92
C SER A 277 13.39 -0.07 -8.38
N ILE A 278 13.39 0.10 -7.05
CA ILE A 278 13.48 1.40 -6.37
C ILE A 278 14.83 2.07 -6.67
N TYR A 279 15.93 1.31 -6.57
CA TYR A 279 17.27 1.79 -6.88
C TYR A 279 17.35 2.34 -8.31
N TRP A 280 16.93 1.54 -9.28
CA TRP A 280 16.98 1.91 -10.69
C TRP A 280 16.10 3.11 -11.06
N TYR A 281 14.98 3.28 -10.36
CA TYR A 281 14.14 4.46 -10.54
C TYR A 281 14.82 5.73 -10.04
N TYR A 282 15.35 5.71 -8.82
CA TYR A 282 16.02 6.88 -8.25
C TYR A 282 17.32 7.20 -8.97
N LEU A 283 18.08 6.21 -9.41
CA LEU A 283 19.25 6.41 -10.24
C LEU A 283 18.89 7.11 -11.55
N ALA A 284 17.83 6.67 -12.22
CA ALA A 284 17.33 7.32 -13.42
C ALA A 284 16.92 8.78 -13.19
N VAL A 285 16.26 9.07 -12.06
CA VAL A 285 15.88 10.44 -11.67
C VAL A 285 17.13 11.30 -11.48
N LEU A 286 18.12 10.82 -10.75
CA LEU A 286 19.40 11.51 -10.52
C LEU A 286 20.11 11.86 -11.81
N GLN A 287 20.33 10.85 -12.65
CA GLN A 287 21.02 10.99 -13.94
C GLN A 287 20.26 11.94 -14.86
N PHE A 288 18.92 11.92 -14.83
CA PHE A 288 18.10 12.85 -15.58
C PHE A 288 18.33 14.31 -15.16
N PHE A 289 18.36 14.59 -13.84
CA PHE A 289 18.64 15.94 -13.33
C PHE A 289 20.12 16.35 -13.50
N ALA A 290 21.03 15.41 -13.45
CA ALA A 290 22.44 15.64 -13.79
C ALA A 290 22.69 15.84 -15.30
N LYS A 291 21.62 15.71 -16.15
CA LYS A 291 21.66 15.78 -17.63
C LYS A 291 22.48 14.64 -18.27
N ASP A 292 22.75 13.58 -17.54
CA ASP A 292 23.28 12.34 -18.11
C ASP A 292 22.14 11.48 -18.68
N LEU A 293 21.58 11.95 -19.79
CA LEU A 293 20.33 11.44 -20.34
C LEU A 293 20.46 10.00 -20.88
N ILE A 294 21.66 9.60 -21.31
CA ILE A 294 21.89 8.24 -21.84
C ILE A 294 21.90 7.23 -20.70
N GLU A 295 22.60 7.52 -19.61
CA GLU A 295 22.60 6.64 -18.43
C GLU A 295 21.24 6.65 -17.74
N ALA A 296 20.56 7.81 -17.67
CA ALA A 296 19.18 7.89 -17.17
C ALA A 296 18.23 6.97 -17.96
N LEU A 297 18.38 6.91 -19.29
CA LEU A 297 17.56 6.01 -20.11
C LEU A 297 17.86 4.53 -19.85
N LYS A 298 19.12 4.18 -19.61
CA LYS A 298 19.50 2.80 -19.22
C LYS A 298 18.88 2.44 -17.88
N SER A 299 19.01 3.30 -16.90
CA SER A 299 18.51 3.06 -15.54
C SER A 299 16.99 2.92 -15.50
N ILE A 300 16.25 3.77 -16.22
CA ILE A 300 14.77 3.64 -16.26
C ILE A 300 14.33 2.40 -17.02
N ASN A 301 15.06 1.96 -18.03
CA ASN A 301 14.77 0.69 -18.71
C ASN A 301 15.02 -0.51 -17.78
N MET A 302 16.06 -0.47 -16.94
CA MET A 302 16.27 -1.48 -15.90
C MET A 302 15.13 -1.50 -14.89
N ASN A 303 14.67 -0.34 -14.42
CA ASN A 303 13.48 -0.26 -13.57
C ASN A 303 12.26 -0.92 -14.23
N LEU A 304 12.00 -0.63 -15.49
CA LEU A 304 10.86 -1.16 -16.26
C LEU A 304 10.98 -2.66 -16.57
N SER A 305 12.15 -3.27 -16.43
CA SER A 305 12.35 -4.71 -16.62
C SER A 305 11.88 -5.55 -15.42
N PHE A 306 11.66 -4.93 -14.25
CA PHE A 306 11.12 -5.62 -13.10
C PHE A 306 9.64 -5.93 -13.29
N GLN A 307 9.18 -7.04 -12.71
CA GLN A 307 7.76 -7.42 -12.74
C GLN A 307 6.87 -6.33 -12.13
N TYR A 308 7.37 -5.65 -11.09
CA TYR A 308 6.70 -4.54 -10.41
C TYR A 308 7.63 -3.33 -10.37
N PRO A 309 7.65 -2.49 -11.42
CA PRO A 309 8.47 -1.29 -11.45
C PRO A 309 8.06 -0.28 -10.37
N TYR A 310 9.03 0.34 -9.72
CA TYR A 310 8.78 1.42 -8.75
C TYR A 310 8.76 2.79 -9.46
N PRO A 311 7.95 3.76 -9.02
CA PRO A 311 6.85 3.66 -8.05
C PRO A 311 5.60 3.02 -8.63
N SER A 312 5.48 2.96 -9.94
CA SER A 312 4.53 2.20 -10.75
C SER A 312 5.03 2.15 -12.19
N LYS A 313 4.56 1.19 -12.96
CA LYS A 313 4.91 1.08 -14.40
C LYS A 313 4.55 2.36 -15.15
N GLU A 314 3.43 2.98 -14.85
CA GLU A 314 2.97 4.22 -15.49
C GLU A 314 3.93 5.38 -15.19
N LYS A 315 4.26 5.63 -13.91
CA LYS A 315 5.19 6.70 -13.50
C LYS A 315 6.60 6.49 -14.07
N ALA A 316 7.06 5.24 -14.13
CA ALA A 316 8.33 4.90 -14.74
C ALA A 316 8.33 5.17 -16.27
N LEU A 317 7.23 4.90 -16.96
CA LEU A 317 7.07 5.22 -18.39
C LEU A 317 7.03 6.73 -18.62
N ILE A 318 6.35 7.50 -17.78
CA ILE A 318 6.36 8.98 -17.87
C ILE A 318 7.78 9.53 -17.71
N LEU A 319 8.55 9.03 -16.76
CA LEU A 319 9.95 9.44 -16.60
C LEU A 319 10.78 9.08 -17.84
N LYS A 320 10.61 7.88 -18.40
CA LYS A 320 11.26 7.46 -19.62
C LYS A 320 10.94 8.38 -20.81
N GLU A 321 9.67 8.71 -21.01
CA GLU A 321 9.22 9.63 -22.05
C GLU A 321 9.88 11.01 -21.93
N ASN A 322 9.97 11.54 -20.70
CA ASN A 322 10.65 12.82 -20.42
C ASN A 322 12.14 12.76 -20.74
N ILE A 323 12.81 11.65 -20.40
CA ILE A 323 14.23 11.44 -20.74
C ILE A 323 14.41 11.39 -22.26
N GLU A 324 13.61 10.59 -22.95
CA GLU A 324 13.67 10.45 -24.43
C GLU A 324 13.36 11.77 -25.15
N TYR A 325 12.40 12.54 -24.62
CA TYR A 325 12.11 13.87 -25.15
C TYR A 325 13.31 14.81 -24.99
N SER A 326 13.95 14.80 -23.83
CA SER A 326 15.14 15.62 -23.55
C SER A 326 16.34 15.22 -24.44
N ILE A 327 16.51 13.92 -24.72
CA ILE A 327 17.53 13.43 -25.67
C ILE A 327 17.27 13.98 -27.08
N ARG A 328 16.01 14.04 -27.51
CA ARG A 328 15.63 14.58 -28.83
C ARG A 328 15.89 16.07 -28.97
N LEU A 329 15.70 16.84 -27.90
CA LEU A 329 15.94 18.29 -27.89
C LEU A 329 17.42 18.66 -27.87
N ASN A 330 18.30 17.74 -27.46
CA ASN A 330 19.74 17.97 -27.37
C ASN A 330 20.51 17.37 -28.60
N LYS A 331 19.81 16.87 -29.60
CA LYS A 331 20.32 16.50 -30.92
C LYS A 331 20.09 17.62 -31.91
#